data_dd1572f34fff1b113040573112209a29
#
_entry.id   dd1572f34fff1b113040573112209a29
#
_cell.length_a   1.000
_cell.length_b   1.000
_cell.length_c   1.000
_cell.angle_alpha   90.00
_cell.angle_beta   90.00
_cell.angle_gamma   90.00
#
_symmetry.space_group_name_H-M   'P 1'
#
loop_
_entity.id
_entity.type
_entity.pdbx_description
1 polymer ?
#
loop_
_entity_poly.entity_id
_entity_poly.type
_entity_poly.pdbx_seq_one_letter_code
_entity_poly.pdbx_strand_id
1 'polypeptide(L)'
;MKIRPKVPVCTDCDHVFEYKGQNPGQLGGVVVQFGESYCTKKKKPRLLKRWHNMLRVPDWCKKRIRPSLVRLYDFASTESWLMHENLCKSLGREIGPSASRYTLSEVRQLDLDAYAFQKQVRTTPVEELLNVHLGLHQVVEVFDGVQFVILYKTLDGFVPVSTFDAERARQNRREQKKATA
;
A
#
# COMPACT_ATOMS: atom_id res chain seq x y z
N MET A 1 -14.94 7.51 25.40
CA MET A 1 -13.99 7.88 24.30
C MET A 1 -14.77 8.05 23.00
N LYS A 2 -14.90 9.26 22.44
CA LYS A 2 -15.64 9.46 21.18
C LYS A 2 -14.84 8.84 20.03
N ILE A 3 -15.33 7.78 19.45
CA ILE A 3 -14.77 7.16 18.25
C ILE A 3 -14.92 8.20 17.12
N ARG A 4 -13.80 8.74 16.65
CA ARG A 4 -13.80 9.65 15.50
C ARG A 4 -13.99 8.83 14.22
N PRO A 5 -14.89 9.24 13.31
CA PRO A 5 -15.05 8.55 12.06
C PRO A 5 -13.72 8.53 11.30
N LYS A 6 -13.34 7.38 10.78
CA LYS A 6 -12.18 7.21 9.91
C LYS A 6 -12.52 7.79 8.54
N VAL A 7 -11.68 8.69 8.05
CA VAL A 7 -11.80 9.24 6.69
C VAL A 7 -10.77 8.53 5.83
N PRO A 8 -11.19 7.63 4.95
CA PRO A 8 -10.27 6.80 4.17
C PRO A 8 -9.46 7.61 3.16
N VAL A 9 -10.06 8.63 2.54
CA VAL A 9 -9.41 9.59 1.64
C VAL A 9 -9.87 11.00 1.97
N CYS A 10 -9.09 12.01 1.56
CA CYS A 10 -9.48 13.40 1.82
C CYS A 10 -10.73 13.85 1.03
N THR A 11 -11.05 13.21 -0.08
CA THR A 11 -12.26 13.50 -0.87
C THR A 11 -13.55 13.35 -0.08
N ASP A 12 -13.57 12.47 0.91
CA ASP A 12 -14.74 12.23 1.77
C ASP A 12 -14.75 13.11 3.03
N CYS A 13 -13.94 14.17 3.04
CA CYS A 13 -13.78 15.03 4.22
C CYS A 13 -14.38 16.41 4.00
N ASP A 14 -15.26 16.86 4.91
CA ASP A 14 -15.92 18.19 4.88
C ASP A 14 -14.94 19.37 4.85
N HIS A 15 -13.67 19.14 5.13
CA HIS A 15 -12.64 20.16 5.11
C HIS A 15 -11.86 20.23 3.79
N VAL A 16 -12.25 19.47 2.78
CA VAL A 16 -11.62 19.55 1.46
C VAL A 16 -12.28 20.64 0.65
N PHE A 17 -11.47 21.50 0.08
CA PHE A 17 -11.87 22.54 -0.84
C PHE A 17 -11.08 22.37 -2.14
N GLU A 18 -11.77 22.16 -3.25
CA GLU A 18 -11.18 22.15 -4.59
C GLU A 18 -11.38 23.50 -5.26
N TYR A 19 -10.29 24.13 -5.68
CA TYR A 19 -10.36 25.41 -6.36
C TYR A 19 -10.69 25.20 -7.85
N LYS A 20 -11.79 25.82 -8.30
CA LYS A 20 -12.30 25.70 -9.67
C LYS A 20 -12.19 26.98 -10.49
N GLY A 21 -11.61 28.04 -9.92
CA GLY A 21 -11.41 29.32 -10.63
C GLY A 21 -10.35 29.21 -11.72
N GLN A 22 -10.57 29.83 -12.87
CA GLN A 22 -9.62 29.80 -14.00
C GLN A 22 -8.30 30.56 -13.70
N ASN A 23 -8.38 31.63 -12.91
CA ASN A 23 -7.23 32.41 -12.50
C ASN A 23 -6.83 32.06 -11.05
N PRO A 24 -5.55 32.22 -10.66
CA PRO A 24 -5.14 32.06 -9.29
C PRO A 24 -5.98 32.92 -8.34
N GLY A 25 -6.45 32.30 -7.25
CA GLY A 25 -7.25 32.97 -6.22
C GLY A 25 -6.55 33.04 -4.88
N GLN A 26 -7.22 33.57 -3.88
CA GLN A 26 -6.74 33.59 -2.50
C GLN A 26 -7.73 32.91 -1.57
N LEU A 27 -7.22 32.03 -0.71
CA LEU A 27 -7.98 31.34 0.32
C LEU A 27 -7.21 31.39 1.64
N GLY A 28 -7.72 32.13 2.63
CA GLY A 28 -7.06 32.24 3.94
C GLY A 28 -5.60 32.67 3.88
N GLY A 29 -5.26 33.61 2.96
CA GLY A 29 -3.89 34.12 2.76
C GLY A 29 -2.95 33.16 2.01
N VAL A 30 -3.48 32.13 1.38
CA VAL A 30 -2.73 31.19 0.51
C VAL A 30 -3.18 31.41 -0.93
N VAL A 31 -2.25 31.50 -1.86
CA VAL A 31 -2.54 31.49 -3.30
C VAL A 31 -3.01 30.08 -3.68
N VAL A 32 -4.16 29.98 -4.34
CA VAL A 32 -4.77 28.72 -4.77
C VAL A 32 -4.85 28.67 -6.28
N GLN A 33 -4.64 27.50 -6.86
CA GLN A 33 -4.59 27.30 -8.31
C GLN A 33 -5.68 26.34 -8.79
N PHE A 34 -6.07 26.48 -10.05
CA PHE A 34 -7.08 25.64 -10.68
C PHE A 34 -6.74 24.14 -10.56
N GLY A 35 -7.73 23.33 -10.18
CA GLY A 35 -7.61 21.89 -10.03
C GLY A 35 -6.86 21.41 -8.77
N GLU A 36 -6.31 22.34 -7.98
CA GLU A 36 -5.70 21.98 -6.70
C GLU A 36 -6.74 21.83 -5.59
N SER A 37 -6.46 20.92 -4.67
CA SER A 37 -7.32 20.64 -3.51
C SER A 37 -6.61 21.02 -2.22
N TYR A 38 -7.34 21.62 -1.30
CA TYR A 38 -6.80 22.17 -0.06
C TYR A 38 -7.58 21.65 1.16
N CYS A 39 -6.90 21.42 2.27
CA CYS A 39 -7.55 21.18 3.56
C CYS A 39 -7.75 22.52 4.30
N THR A 40 -9.00 22.85 4.57
CA THR A 40 -9.41 24.10 5.24
C THR A 40 -9.60 23.96 6.76
N LYS A 41 -9.24 22.81 7.34
CA LYS A 41 -9.40 22.55 8.78
C LYS A 41 -8.67 23.52 9.70
N LYS A 42 -7.61 24.15 9.22
CA LYS A 42 -6.87 25.20 9.92
C LYS A 42 -7.12 26.55 9.28
N LYS A 43 -6.90 27.66 10.03
CA LYS A 43 -7.04 29.03 9.50
C LYS A 43 -6.28 29.23 8.20
N LYS A 44 -5.06 28.66 8.08
CA LYS A 44 -4.28 28.68 6.85
C LYS A 44 -4.50 27.36 6.09
N PRO A 45 -5.13 27.39 4.92
CA PRO A 45 -5.33 26.20 4.09
C PRO A 45 -4.01 25.52 3.71
N ARG A 46 -4.04 24.21 3.56
CA ARG A 46 -2.86 23.42 3.18
C ARG A 46 -3.16 22.58 1.96
N LEU A 47 -2.27 22.66 0.97
CA LEU A 47 -2.34 21.88 -0.26
C LEU A 47 -2.36 20.38 0.06
N LEU A 48 -3.28 19.66 -0.58
CA LEU A 48 -3.40 18.20 -0.53
C LEU A 48 -2.74 17.59 -1.76
N LYS A 49 -1.89 16.59 -1.55
CA LYS A 49 -1.22 15.87 -2.63
C LYS A 49 -2.10 14.72 -3.13
N ARG A 50 -2.09 14.50 -4.43
CA ARG A 50 -2.71 13.32 -5.05
C ARG A 50 -1.72 12.15 -5.09
N TRP A 51 -2.23 10.95 -4.95
CA TRP A 51 -1.54 9.69 -5.19
C TRP A 51 -2.51 8.73 -5.88
N HIS A 52 -2.15 8.20 -7.04
CA HIS A 52 -3.06 7.35 -7.85
C HIS A 52 -4.46 7.95 -7.99
N ASN A 53 -4.55 9.20 -8.41
CA ASN A 53 -5.80 9.98 -8.59
C ASN A 53 -6.66 10.22 -7.32
N MET A 54 -6.21 9.77 -6.15
CA MET A 54 -6.88 10.03 -4.87
C MET A 54 -6.19 11.16 -4.10
N LEU A 55 -6.96 11.93 -3.34
CA LEU A 55 -6.42 12.91 -2.40
C LEU A 55 -5.89 12.19 -1.17
N ARG A 56 -4.57 12.18 -1.02
CA ARG A 56 -3.90 11.55 0.09
C ARG A 56 -4.21 12.24 1.42
N VAL A 57 -4.51 11.44 2.45
CA VAL A 57 -4.61 11.95 3.83
C VAL A 57 -3.22 12.32 4.34
N PRO A 58 -2.95 13.61 4.67
CA PRO A 58 -1.62 14.04 5.08
C PRO A 58 -1.18 13.46 6.43
N ASP A 59 0.13 13.38 6.66
CA ASP A 59 0.71 12.84 7.89
C ASP A 59 0.27 13.59 9.15
N TRP A 60 0.06 14.90 9.02
CA TRP A 60 -0.40 15.75 10.12
C TRP A 60 -1.91 15.64 10.40
N CYS A 61 -2.68 14.88 9.60
CA CYS A 61 -4.13 14.76 9.77
C CYS A 61 -4.46 13.76 10.89
N LYS A 62 -5.16 14.24 11.93
CA LYS A 62 -5.61 13.39 13.05
C LYS A 62 -6.65 12.34 12.66
N LYS A 63 -7.27 12.46 11.47
CA LYS A 63 -8.23 11.50 10.93
C LYS A 63 -7.55 10.37 10.14
N ARG A 64 -6.23 10.41 9.96
CA ARG A 64 -5.48 9.40 9.24
C ARG A 64 -5.63 8.03 9.88
N ILE A 65 -5.76 7.01 9.04
CA ILE A 65 -5.81 5.63 9.50
C ILE A 65 -4.37 5.17 9.77
N ARG A 66 -4.14 4.68 10.98
CA ARG A 66 -2.89 4.04 11.40
C ARG A 66 -3.23 2.98 12.46
N PRO A 67 -2.51 1.89 12.55
CA PRO A 67 -1.41 1.39 11.71
C PRO A 67 -1.89 0.73 10.42
N SER A 68 -0.95 0.48 9.49
CA SER A 68 -1.18 -0.34 8.30
C SER A 68 -1.12 -1.83 8.65
N LEU A 69 -1.80 -2.65 7.84
CA LEU A 69 -1.61 -4.10 7.84
C LEU A 69 -0.50 -4.46 6.86
N VAL A 70 0.46 -5.21 7.34
CA VAL A 70 1.47 -5.88 6.51
C VAL A 70 1.04 -7.32 6.35
N ARG A 71 0.96 -7.79 5.11
CA ARG A 71 0.65 -9.17 4.77
C ARG A 71 1.80 -9.76 3.99
N LEU A 72 2.28 -10.91 4.45
CA LEU A 72 3.33 -11.67 3.78
C LEU A 72 2.69 -12.85 3.07
N TYR A 73 3.14 -13.09 1.86
CA TYR A 73 2.67 -14.20 1.03
C TYR A 73 3.85 -15.05 0.64
N ASP A 74 3.69 -16.36 0.86
CA ASP A 74 4.62 -17.42 0.47
C ASP A 74 3.99 -18.31 -0.57
N PHE A 75 4.80 -19.16 -1.19
CA PHE A 75 4.24 -20.21 -2.05
C PHE A 75 3.27 -21.10 -1.29
N ALA A 76 2.17 -21.40 -1.93
CA ALA A 76 1.11 -22.24 -1.35
C ALA A 76 1.57 -23.66 -1.05
N SER A 77 2.58 -24.16 -1.77
CA SER A 77 3.17 -25.49 -1.60
C SER A 77 4.59 -25.52 -2.18
N THR A 78 5.35 -26.56 -1.80
CA THR A 78 6.65 -26.86 -2.41
C THR A 78 6.55 -27.05 -3.93
N GLU A 79 5.47 -27.65 -4.40
CA GLU A 79 5.19 -27.83 -5.84
C GLU A 79 5.04 -26.47 -6.54
N SER A 80 4.31 -25.55 -5.94
CA SER A 80 4.15 -24.17 -6.47
C SER A 80 5.49 -23.45 -6.59
N TRP A 81 6.37 -23.63 -5.61
CA TRP A 81 7.72 -23.11 -5.63
C TRP A 81 8.58 -23.75 -6.73
N LEU A 82 8.59 -25.09 -6.82
CA LEU A 82 9.33 -25.81 -7.86
C LEU A 82 8.87 -25.41 -9.27
N MET A 83 7.56 -25.27 -9.47
CA MET A 83 7.02 -24.82 -10.74
C MET A 83 7.51 -23.41 -11.09
N HIS A 84 7.55 -22.48 -10.12
CA HIS A 84 8.07 -21.14 -10.32
C HIS A 84 9.56 -21.17 -10.71
N GLU A 85 10.38 -21.90 -9.97
CA GLU A 85 11.81 -22.07 -10.23
C GLU A 85 12.09 -22.64 -11.63
N ASN A 86 11.33 -23.69 -12.03
CA ASN A 86 11.47 -24.30 -13.35
C ASN A 86 11.11 -23.32 -14.48
N LEU A 87 10.10 -22.48 -14.27
CA LEU A 87 9.74 -21.45 -15.23
C LEU A 87 10.82 -20.37 -15.34
N CYS A 88 11.38 -19.91 -14.22
CA CYS A 88 12.51 -18.97 -14.24
C CYS A 88 13.70 -19.54 -15.00
N LYS A 89 14.06 -20.81 -14.73
CA LYS A 89 15.15 -21.50 -15.42
C LYS A 89 14.89 -21.66 -16.90
N SER A 90 13.69 -22.07 -17.30
CA SER A 90 13.35 -22.28 -18.73
C SER A 90 13.32 -20.97 -19.52
N LEU A 91 12.96 -19.87 -18.89
CA LEU A 91 12.92 -18.54 -19.51
C LEU A 91 14.23 -17.76 -19.40
N GLY A 92 15.21 -18.26 -18.62
CA GLY A 92 16.48 -17.57 -18.37
C GLY A 92 16.32 -16.21 -17.68
N ARG A 93 15.21 -15.98 -16.97
CA ARG A 93 14.93 -14.72 -16.26
C ARG A 93 13.98 -14.94 -15.08
N GLU A 94 14.02 -14.06 -14.12
CA GLU A 94 13.01 -14.01 -13.06
C GLU A 94 11.63 -13.64 -13.64
N ILE A 95 10.60 -14.27 -13.11
CA ILE A 95 9.19 -13.98 -13.43
C ILE A 95 8.49 -13.38 -12.23
N GLY A 96 7.50 -12.53 -12.48
CA GLY A 96 6.67 -11.96 -11.43
C GLY A 96 5.82 -13.01 -10.70
N PRO A 97 5.37 -12.70 -9.47
CA PRO A 97 4.57 -13.62 -8.68
C PRO A 97 3.18 -13.80 -9.28
N SER A 98 2.74 -15.05 -9.42
CA SER A 98 1.38 -15.40 -9.80
C SER A 98 0.56 -15.72 -8.55
N ALA A 99 -0.50 -14.96 -8.28
CA ALA A 99 -1.30 -15.07 -7.07
C ALA A 99 -1.89 -16.49 -6.81
N SER A 100 -2.14 -17.25 -7.88
CA SER A 100 -2.63 -18.64 -7.75
C SER A 100 -1.64 -19.59 -7.07
N ARG A 101 -0.36 -19.25 -7.05
CA ARG A 101 0.72 -20.05 -6.45
C ARG A 101 1.05 -19.61 -5.02
N TYR A 102 0.45 -18.54 -4.53
CA TYR A 102 0.76 -17.94 -3.24
C TYR A 102 -0.38 -18.11 -2.25
N THR A 103 -0.02 -18.12 -0.98
CA THR A 103 -0.94 -18.08 0.14
C THR A 103 -0.50 -17.04 1.16
N LEU A 104 -1.44 -16.49 1.91
CA LEU A 104 -1.14 -15.57 3.01
C LEU A 104 -0.47 -16.35 4.14
N SER A 105 0.79 -16.09 4.42
CA SER A 105 1.56 -16.73 5.50
C SER A 105 1.41 -15.99 6.82
N GLU A 106 1.60 -14.67 6.82
CA GLU A 106 1.63 -13.87 8.03
C GLU A 106 0.90 -12.54 7.87
N VAL A 107 0.38 -12.01 8.99
CA VAL A 107 -0.19 -10.66 9.10
C VAL A 107 0.44 -9.95 10.29
N ARG A 108 0.93 -8.73 10.06
CA ARG A 108 1.53 -7.85 11.06
C ARG A 108 0.92 -6.45 11.01
N GLN A 109 1.26 -5.61 11.97
CA GLN A 109 0.95 -4.18 11.97
C GLN A 109 2.23 -3.37 11.76
N LEU A 110 2.11 -2.27 11.03
CA LEU A 110 3.19 -1.33 10.76
C LEU A 110 2.70 0.09 11.07
N ASP A 111 3.45 0.83 11.89
CA ASP A 111 3.10 2.22 12.24
C ASP A 111 3.51 3.23 11.16
N LEU A 112 3.34 2.82 9.90
CA LEU A 112 3.48 3.65 8.70
C LEU A 112 2.27 3.41 7.80
N ASP A 113 1.79 4.44 7.12
CA ASP A 113 0.86 4.21 6.02
C ASP A 113 1.58 3.76 4.74
N ALA A 114 0.81 3.27 3.77
CA ALA A 114 1.34 2.74 2.52
C ALA A 114 2.22 3.74 1.76
N TYR A 115 1.88 5.03 1.78
CA TYR A 115 2.70 6.05 1.12
C TYR A 115 4.00 6.33 1.88
N ALA A 116 3.96 6.45 3.21
CA ALA A 116 5.15 6.65 4.02
C ALA A 116 6.09 5.45 3.88
N PHE A 117 5.54 4.23 3.87
CA PHE A 117 6.29 3.01 3.60
C PHE A 117 6.96 3.07 2.23
N GLN A 118 6.21 3.35 1.15
CA GLN A 118 6.75 3.46 -0.21
C GLN A 118 7.87 4.51 -0.33
N LYS A 119 7.77 5.59 0.44
CA LYS A 119 8.83 6.61 0.47
C LYS A 119 10.08 6.08 1.18
N GLN A 120 9.92 5.41 2.32
CA GLN A 120 11.03 4.95 3.15
C GLN A 120 11.79 3.77 2.53
N VAL A 121 11.14 2.89 1.77
CA VAL A 121 11.83 1.77 1.08
C VAL A 121 12.86 2.22 0.04
N ARG A 122 12.89 3.50 -0.31
CA ARG A 122 13.92 4.08 -1.18
C ARG A 122 15.25 4.31 -0.48
N THR A 123 15.25 4.40 0.83
CA THR A 123 16.42 4.75 1.66
C THR A 123 16.70 3.73 2.76
N THR A 124 15.73 2.91 3.10
CA THR A 124 15.82 1.93 4.18
C THR A 124 15.39 0.56 3.64
N PRO A 125 16.12 -0.52 3.93
CA PRO A 125 15.75 -1.87 3.53
C PRO A 125 14.36 -2.26 4.03
N VAL A 126 13.59 -2.96 3.19
CA VAL A 126 12.22 -3.41 3.53
C VAL A 126 12.20 -4.27 4.79
N GLU A 127 13.18 -5.15 4.94
CA GLU A 127 13.31 -6.07 6.08
C GLU A 127 13.55 -5.33 7.40
N GLU A 128 14.31 -4.24 7.36
CA GLU A 128 14.52 -3.36 8.52
C GLU A 128 13.23 -2.61 8.89
N LEU A 129 12.53 -2.03 7.90
CA LEU A 129 11.27 -1.32 8.12
C LEU A 129 10.18 -2.23 8.72
N LEU A 130 10.16 -3.49 8.32
CA LEU A 130 9.18 -4.47 8.76
C LEU A 130 9.65 -5.27 9.99
N ASN A 131 10.91 -5.13 10.39
CA ASN A 131 11.57 -5.95 11.41
C ASN A 131 11.32 -7.46 11.17
N VAL A 132 11.62 -7.92 9.95
CA VAL A 132 11.39 -9.32 9.52
C VAL A 132 12.44 -9.73 8.50
N HIS A 133 12.89 -10.97 8.57
CA HIS A 133 13.67 -11.57 7.49
C HIS A 133 12.70 -12.13 6.44
N LEU A 134 12.94 -11.76 5.18
CA LEU A 134 12.11 -12.18 4.06
C LEU A 134 12.90 -13.11 3.14
N GLY A 135 12.30 -14.24 2.80
CA GLY A 135 12.85 -15.19 1.84
C GLY A 135 12.76 -14.68 0.40
N LEU A 136 13.61 -15.25 -0.47
CA LEU A 136 13.52 -15.02 -1.90
C LEU A 136 12.11 -15.37 -2.42
N HIS A 137 11.60 -14.58 -3.37
CA HIS A 137 10.28 -14.73 -3.98
C HIS A 137 9.08 -14.46 -3.04
N GLN A 138 9.28 -14.01 -1.81
CA GLN A 138 8.16 -13.58 -0.97
C GLN A 138 7.52 -12.28 -1.51
N VAL A 139 6.20 -12.17 -1.29
CA VAL A 139 5.42 -10.98 -1.62
C VAL A 139 5.01 -10.28 -0.34
N VAL A 140 5.19 -8.97 -0.29
CA VAL A 140 4.80 -8.10 0.83
C VAL A 140 3.70 -7.15 0.35
N GLU A 141 2.56 -7.15 1.01
CA GLU A 141 1.50 -6.15 0.85
C GLU A 141 1.43 -5.28 2.10
N VAL A 142 1.55 -3.97 1.93
CA VAL A 142 1.28 -2.98 2.99
C VAL A 142 0.00 -2.24 2.64
N PHE A 143 -1.02 -2.38 3.48
CA PHE A 143 -2.36 -1.82 3.28
C PHE A 143 -2.76 -0.94 4.45
N ASP A 144 -3.03 0.34 4.21
CA ASP A 144 -3.39 1.33 5.23
C ASP A 144 -4.91 1.55 5.42
N GLY A 145 -5.70 0.64 4.84
CA GLY A 145 -7.16 0.74 4.84
C GLY A 145 -7.74 1.41 3.60
N VAL A 146 -6.92 2.06 2.79
CA VAL A 146 -7.31 2.77 1.55
C VAL A 146 -6.39 2.42 0.40
N GLN A 147 -5.10 2.50 0.64
CA GLN A 147 -4.05 2.33 -0.35
C GLN A 147 -3.19 1.13 0.02
N PHE A 148 -2.62 0.51 -1.00
CA PHE A 148 -1.70 -0.60 -0.80
C PHE A 148 -0.43 -0.42 -1.62
N VAL A 149 0.65 -1.00 -1.13
CA VAL A 149 1.91 -1.18 -1.85
C VAL A 149 2.22 -2.66 -1.83
N ILE A 150 2.50 -3.24 -2.98
CA ILE A 150 2.91 -4.64 -3.09
C ILE A 150 4.33 -4.69 -3.63
N LEU A 151 5.19 -5.38 -2.91
CA LEU A 151 6.58 -5.61 -3.25
C LEU A 151 6.85 -7.11 -3.38
N TYR A 152 7.70 -7.47 -4.33
CA TYR A 152 8.16 -8.83 -4.56
C TYR A 152 9.67 -8.90 -4.37
N LYS A 153 10.16 -9.87 -3.60
CA LYS A 153 11.58 -10.05 -3.35
C LYS A 153 12.23 -10.86 -4.47
N THR A 154 13.14 -10.22 -5.17
CA THR A 154 14.01 -10.80 -6.21
C THR A 154 15.43 -10.98 -5.69
N LEU A 155 16.33 -11.55 -6.48
CA LEU A 155 17.76 -11.62 -6.15
C LEU A 155 18.37 -10.23 -5.99
N ASP A 156 17.93 -9.26 -6.79
CA ASP A 156 18.46 -7.89 -6.78
C ASP A 156 17.77 -6.96 -5.75
N GLY A 157 16.83 -7.50 -4.96
CA GLY A 157 16.09 -6.74 -3.96
C GLY A 157 14.58 -6.75 -4.15
N PHE A 158 13.91 -5.67 -3.75
CA PHE A 158 12.46 -5.58 -3.82
C PHE A 158 11.99 -4.78 -5.02
N VAL A 159 11.09 -5.36 -5.81
CA VAL A 159 10.45 -4.70 -6.95
C VAL A 159 8.96 -4.49 -6.71
N PRO A 160 8.39 -3.33 -7.08
CA PRO A 160 6.95 -3.11 -6.99
C PRO A 160 6.20 -3.98 -8.01
N VAL A 161 5.09 -4.59 -7.56
CA VAL A 161 4.25 -5.46 -8.40
C VAL A 161 2.82 -4.95 -8.39
N SER A 162 2.33 -4.49 -9.53
CA SER A 162 0.95 -4.00 -9.69
C SER A 162 -0.05 -5.09 -10.10
N THR A 163 0.44 -6.22 -10.61
CA THR A 163 -0.40 -7.29 -11.19
C THR A 163 -0.68 -8.45 -10.22
N PHE A 164 -0.17 -8.39 -9.00
CA PHE A 164 -0.41 -9.44 -7.99
C PHE A 164 -1.81 -9.30 -7.37
N ASP A 165 -2.65 -10.29 -7.61
CA ASP A 165 -3.98 -10.36 -7.01
C ASP A 165 -3.90 -10.91 -5.57
N ALA A 166 -3.74 -9.99 -4.62
CA ALA A 166 -3.65 -10.31 -3.20
C ALA A 166 -4.95 -10.94 -2.65
N GLU A 167 -6.11 -10.65 -3.24
CA GLU A 167 -7.38 -11.27 -2.83
C GLU A 167 -7.40 -12.75 -3.17
N ARG A 168 -6.98 -13.12 -4.38
CA ARG A 168 -6.84 -14.53 -4.80
C ARG A 168 -5.89 -15.30 -3.90
N ALA A 169 -4.73 -14.72 -3.57
CA ALA A 169 -3.77 -15.35 -2.67
C ALA A 169 -4.33 -15.56 -1.25
N ARG A 170 -5.19 -14.64 -0.76
CA ARG A 170 -5.91 -14.82 0.52
C ARG A 170 -6.97 -15.90 0.47
N GLN A 171 -7.63 -16.10 -0.67
CA GLN A 171 -8.61 -17.18 -0.86
C GLN A 171 -7.95 -18.54 -0.81
N ASN A 172 -6.77 -18.72 -1.40
CA ASN A 172 -6.01 -19.98 -1.34
C ASN A 172 -5.79 -20.44 0.10
N ARG A 173 -5.48 -19.53 1.03
CA ARG A 173 -5.35 -19.87 2.46
C ARG A 173 -6.66 -20.38 3.07
N ARG A 174 -7.79 -19.80 2.69
CA ARG A 174 -9.11 -20.23 3.20
C ARG A 174 -9.47 -21.63 2.70
N GLU A 175 -9.16 -21.93 1.44
CA GLU A 175 -9.37 -23.22 0.83
C GLU A 175 -8.50 -24.31 1.47
N GLN A 176 -7.21 -24.02 1.69
CA GLN A 176 -6.29 -24.94 2.41
C GLN A 176 -6.77 -25.27 3.82
N LYS A 177 -7.21 -24.27 4.59
CA LYS A 177 -7.74 -24.50 5.94
C LYS A 177 -9.02 -25.36 5.96
N LYS A 178 -9.86 -25.27 4.93
CA LYS A 178 -11.05 -26.13 4.80
C LYS A 178 -10.71 -27.56 4.43
N ALA A 179 -9.63 -27.76 3.67
CA ALA A 179 -9.18 -29.10 3.28
C ALA A 179 -8.49 -29.87 4.41
N THR A 180 -8.02 -29.16 5.45
CA THR A 180 -7.31 -29.76 6.61
C THR A 180 -8.18 -29.83 7.88
N ALA A 181 -9.40 -29.36 7.85
CA ALA A 181 -10.40 -29.42 8.92
C ALA A 181 -11.43 -30.50 8.67
#